data_7d4b730fad78c60aa9f5528d32dc2ed1
#
_entry.id   7d4b730fad78c60aa9f5528d32dc2ed1
#
_cell.length_a   1.000
_cell.length_b   1.000
_cell.length_c   1.000
_cell.angle_alpha   90.00
_cell.angle_beta   90.00
_cell.angle_gamma   90.00
#
_symmetry.space_group_name_H-M   'P 1'
#
loop_
_entity.id
_entity.type
_entity.pdbx_description
1 polymer ?
#
loop_
_entity_poly.entity_id
_entity_poly.type
_entity_poly.pdbx_seq_one_letter_code
_entity_poly.pdbx_strand_id
1 'polypeptide(L)'
;MQEEKDQSKQQSNTIASYLSSTVGSISNSDVIILEANSTVDDASRLMKNKNSTSVLVSARGDIVGVVSKTDILFKVMSQNRDPSRVKLREIMSSPVLTIRPNATVEEALTKMAKRNVRQIFLHAFNAIIGVVSREQIYRRMEEISLSTEDLAISGTPVCIVNSKSVTYIKDKSKVNYLCPYCQSPFDTTEGLSKHMDRFHNEFDAGVLEGDVRSIFE
;
A
#
# COMPACT_ATOMS: atom_id res chain seq x y z
N MET A 1 39.16 -14.61 -5.05
CA MET A 1 38.54 -14.43 -3.72
C MET A 1 37.82 -13.07 -3.54
N GLN A 2 38.09 -12.05 -4.37
CA GLN A 2 37.33 -10.78 -4.33
C GLN A 2 36.12 -10.76 -5.31
N GLU A 3 36.20 -11.50 -6.40
CA GLU A 3 35.11 -11.59 -7.41
C GLU A 3 33.89 -12.42 -6.94
N GLU A 4 34.09 -13.43 -6.08
CA GLU A 4 32.96 -14.21 -5.51
C GLU A 4 32.15 -13.42 -4.46
N LYS A 5 32.71 -12.39 -3.83
CA LYS A 5 31.99 -11.54 -2.88
C LYS A 5 31.11 -10.49 -3.55
N ASP A 6 31.39 -10.10 -4.78
CA ASP A 6 30.56 -9.14 -5.54
C ASP A 6 29.36 -9.82 -6.20
N GLN A 7 29.48 -11.08 -6.63
CA GLN A 7 28.37 -11.83 -7.19
C GLN A 7 27.26 -12.16 -6.17
N SER A 8 27.62 -12.33 -4.89
CA SER A 8 26.62 -12.57 -3.82
C SER A 8 25.83 -11.31 -3.43
N LYS A 9 26.34 -10.11 -3.72
CA LYS A 9 25.63 -8.84 -3.48
C LYS A 9 24.67 -8.46 -4.62
N GLN A 10 24.90 -8.93 -5.83
CA GLN A 10 24.07 -8.65 -7.00
C GLN A 10 22.79 -9.51 -7.06
N GLN A 11 22.75 -10.65 -6.36
CA GLN A 11 21.59 -11.55 -6.36
C GLN A 11 20.41 -11.11 -5.48
N SER A 12 20.54 -10.07 -4.67
CA SER A 12 19.54 -9.68 -3.67
C SER A 12 18.55 -8.58 -4.09
N ASN A 13 18.61 -8.11 -5.32
CA ASN A 13 17.87 -6.88 -5.70
C ASN A 13 16.80 -7.09 -6.79
N THR A 14 16.28 -8.30 -6.95
CA THR A 14 15.16 -8.56 -7.86
C THR A 14 13.84 -8.70 -7.09
N ILE A 15 12.72 -8.35 -7.72
CA ILE A 15 11.37 -8.55 -7.16
C ILE A 15 11.15 -10.03 -6.81
N ALA A 16 11.61 -10.97 -7.63
CA ALA A 16 11.48 -12.40 -7.36
C ALA A 16 12.22 -12.82 -6.08
N SER A 17 13.45 -12.31 -5.88
CA SER A 17 14.21 -12.55 -4.65
C SER A 17 13.51 -11.97 -3.42
N TYR A 18 12.95 -10.76 -3.55
CA TYR A 18 12.19 -10.13 -2.48
C TYR A 18 10.92 -10.91 -2.12
N LEU A 19 10.14 -11.36 -3.12
CA LEU A 19 8.94 -12.18 -2.89
C LEU A 19 9.24 -13.51 -2.23
N SER A 20 10.42 -14.10 -2.51
CA SER A 20 10.91 -15.34 -1.88
C SER A 20 11.51 -15.12 -0.49
N SER A 21 11.77 -13.87 -0.08
CA SER A 21 12.31 -13.56 1.25
C SER A 21 11.26 -13.82 2.35
N THR A 22 11.72 -13.97 3.60
CA THR A 22 10.82 -14.23 4.73
C THR A 22 10.09 -12.97 5.18
N VAL A 23 8.81 -13.09 5.56
CA VAL A 23 8.04 -11.95 6.05
C VAL A 23 8.59 -11.40 7.37
N GLY A 24 9.30 -12.23 8.15
CA GLY A 24 9.94 -11.79 9.38
C GLY A 24 11.00 -10.70 9.16
N SER A 25 11.72 -10.75 8.03
CA SER A 25 12.76 -9.76 7.71
C SER A 25 12.24 -8.37 7.36
N ILE A 26 10.95 -8.26 7.00
CA ILE A 26 10.30 -7.01 6.60
C ILE A 26 9.24 -6.55 7.58
N SER A 27 8.99 -7.30 8.65
CA SER A 27 7.92 -7.00 9.60
C SER A 27 8.26 -5.80 10.48
N ASN A 28 7.21 -5.04 10.84
CA ASN A 28 7.31 -4.02 11.87
C ASN A 28 6.88 -4.64 13.22
N SER A 29 7.70 -4.49 14.25
CA SER A 29 7.40 -4.95 15.62
C SER A 29 6.49 -4.01 16.40
N ASP A 30 6.23 -2.78 15.92
CA ASP A 30 5.38 -1.79 16.58
C ASP A 30 3.90 -2.16 16.45
N VAL A 31 3.47 -3.14 17.21
CA VAL A 31 2.07 -3.59 17.26
C VAL A 31 1.36 -2.89 18.42
N ILE A 32 0.23 -2.25 18.14
CA ILE A 32 -0.61 -1.63 19.17
C ILE A 32 -1.65 -2.65 19.63
N ILE A 33 -1.73 -2.85 20.95
CA ILE A 33 -2.72 -3.72 21.58
C ILE A 33 -3.56 -2.89 22.54
N LEU A 34 -4.89 -3.03 22.46
CA LEU A 34 -5.85 -2.40 23.36
C LEU A 34 -6.86 -3.43 23.87
N GLU A 35 -7.35 -3.19 25.07
CA GLU A 35 -8.42 -4.02 25.65
C GLU A 35 -9.74 -3.88 24.88
N ALA A 36 -10.49 -4.96 24.80
CA ALA A 36 -11.77 -5.04 24.10
C ALA A 36 -12.83 -4.01 24.59
N ASN A 37 -12.68 -3.54 25.82
CA ASN A 37 -13.52 -2.50 26.42
C ASN A 37 -13.00 -1.08 26.21
N SER A 38 -11.84 -0.88 25.60
CA SER A 38 -11.35 0.44 25.18
C SER A 38 -12.27 1.06 24.15
N THR A 39 -12.26 2.38 24.03
CA THR A 39 -13.11 3.10 23.09
C THR A 39 -12.47 3.22 21.70
N VAL A 40 -13.30 3.48 20.70
CA VAL A 40 -12.83 3.77 19.35
C VAL A 40 -12.03 5.07 19.31
N ASP A 41 -12.35 6.05 20.16
CA ASP A 41 -11.61 7.29 20.30
C ASP A 41 -10.18 7.03 20.80
N ASP A 42 -10.00 6.19 21.84
CA ASP A 42 -8.69 5.78 22.34
C ASP A 42 -7.85 5.13 21.24
N ALA A 43 -8.45 4.21 20.49
CA ALA A 43 -7.80 3.53 19.37
C ALA A 43 -7.38 4.52 18.27
N SER A 44 -8.26 5.45 17.92
CA SER A 44 -8.02 6.46 16.88
C SER A 44 -6.84 7.37 17.25
N ARG A 45 -6.77 7.82 18.50
CA ARG A 45 -5.66 8.64 19.02
C ARG A 45 -4.34 7.88 18.97
N LEU A 46 -4.31 6.61 19.38
CA LEU A 46 -3.10 5.80 19.34
C LEU A 46 -2.66 5.49 17.92
N MET A 47 -3.60 5.16 17.01
CA MET A 47 -3.29 4.99 15.59
C MET A 47 -2.67 6.24 14.97
N LYS A 48 -3.19 7.43 15.31
CA LYS A 48 -2.64 8.72 14.86
C LYS A 48 -1.22 8.91 15.38
N ASN A 49 -1.02 8.77 16.69
CA ASN A 49 0.25 9.05 17.35
C ASN A 49 1.37 8.10 16.90
N LYS A 50 1.03 6.83 16.66
CA LYS A 50 1.98 5.81 16.22
C LYS A 50 2.01 5.58 14.71
N ASN A 51 1.29 6.41 13.93
CA ASN A 51 1.14 6.26 12.48
C ASN A 51 0.75 4.83 12.06
N SER A 52 -0.09 4.17 12.86
CA SER A 52 -0.59 2.82 12.59
C SER A 52 -1.93 2.86 11.86
N THR A 53 -2.23 1.81 11.12
CA THR A 53 -3.50 1.65 10.39
C THR A 53 -4.46 0.69 11.08
N SER A 54 -4.02 0.03 12.16
CA SER A 54 -4.85 -0.89 12.95
C SER A 54 -4.36 -1.01 14.39
N VAL A 55 -5.22 -1.54 15.25
CA VAL A 55 -4.90 -1.99 16.61
C VAL A 55 -5.40 -3.42 16.79
N LEU A 56 -4.63 -4.24 17.51
CA LEU A 56 -5.08 -5.53 17.99
C LEU A 56 -5.96 -5.34 19.23
N VAL A 57 -6.97 -6.18 19.34
CA VAL A 57 -7.90 -6.16 20.47
C VAL A 57 -7.62 -7.38 21.34
N SER A 58 -7.36 -7.13 22.63
CA SER A 58 -7.17 -8.17 23.64
C SER A 58 -8.36 -8.30 24.57
N ALA A 59 -8.58 -9.50 25.05
CA ALA A 59 -9.52 -9.80 26.13
C ALA A 59 -8.92 -10.87 27.03
N ARG A 60 -8.81 -10.59 28.31
CA ARG A 60 -8.22 -11.50 29.33
C ARG A 60 -6.80 -11.98 29.00
N GLY A 61 -6.03 -11.12 28.33
CA GLY A 61 -4.64 -11.42 27.91
C GLY A 61 -4.50 -12.04 26.52
N ASP A 62 -5.58 -12.54 25.91
CA ASP A 62 -5.57 -13.14 24.58
C ASP A 62 -5.93 -12.12 23.50
N ILE A 63 -5.33 -12.24 22.32
CA ILE A 63 -5.69 -11.45 21.15
C ILE A 63 -6.95 -12.05 20.51
N VAL A 64 -8.06 -11.30 20.56
CA VAL A 64 -9.38 -11.74 20.10
C VAL A 64 -9.82 -11.13 18.78
N GLY A 65 -9.19 -10.04 18.36
CA GLY A 65 -9.58 -9.35 17.12
C GLY A 65 -8.63 -8.24 16.71
N VAL A 66 -9.00 -7.55 15.64
CA VAL A 66 -8.30 -6.38 15.09
C VAL A 66 -9.33 -5.33 14.69
N VAL A 67 -9.00 -4.06 14.93
CA VAL A 67 -9.75 -2.89 14.46
C VAL A 67 -8.85 -2.08 13.54
N SER A 68 -9.31 -1.83 12.33
CA SER A 68 -8.63 -1.03 11.31
C SER A 68 -9.29 0.36 11.16
N LYS A 69 -8.58 1.30 10.49
CA LYS A 69 -9.16 2.60 10.08
C LYS A 69 -10.45 2.41 9.27
N THR A 70 -10.52 1.37 8.45
CA THR A 70 -11.70 1.04 7.63
C THR A 70 -12.89 0.59 8.50
N ASP A 71 -12.63 -0.19 9.57
CA ASP A 71 -13.68 -0.58 10.52
C ASP A 71 -14.26 0.65 11.23
N ILE A 72 -13.41 1.58 11.66
CA ILE A 72 -13.85 2.83 12.28
C ILE A 72 -14.70 3.64 11.31
N LEU A 73 -14.24 3.81 10.07
CA LEU A 73 -14.96 4.57 9.06
C LEU A 73 -16.36 3.97 8.78
N PHE A 74 -16.44 2.66 8.53
CA PHE A 74 -17.70 2.05 8.09
C PHE A 74 -18.62 1.57 9.22
N LYS A 75 -18.08 1.25 10.39
CA LYS A 75 -18.91 0.73 11.50
C LYS A 75 -19.23 1.79 12.57
N VAL A 76 -18.54 2.94 12.52
CA VAL A 76 -18.76 4.02 13.48
C VAL A 76 -19.16 5.31 12.78
N MET A 77 -18.27 5.87 11.95
CA MET A 77 -18.50 7.19 11.35
C MET A 77 -19.68 7.18 10.38
N SER A 78 -19.76 6.22 9.46
CA SER A 78 -20.88 6.12 8.49
C SER A 78 -22.24 5.84 9.14
N GLN A 79 -22.24 5.35 10.37
CA GLN A 79 -23.45 5.07 11.16
C GLN A 79 -23.77 6.16 12.19
N ASN A 80 -23.05 7.29 12.16
CA ASN A 80 -23.20 8.40 13.11
C ASN A 80 -23.11 7.97 14.59
N ARG A 81 -22.31 6.92 14.88
CA ARG A 81 -22.09 6.46 16.26
C ARG A 81 -21.02 7.31 16.92
N ASP A 82 -21.17 7.60 18.21
CA ASP A 82 -20.19 8.34 19.00
C ASP A 82 -18.94 7.49 19.30
N PRO A 83 -17.73 7.83 18.75
CA PRO A 83 -16.52 7.04 18.97
C PRO A 83 -16.12 6.90 20.44
N SER A 84 -16.50 7.85 21.29
CA SER A 84 -16.20 7.83 22.74
C SER A 84 -17.02 6.79 23.52
N ARG A 85 -18.13 6.34 22.94
CA ARG A 85 -19.04 5.37 23.56
C ARG A 85 -18.92 3.97 22.96
N VAL A 86 -18.49 3.87 21.68
CA VAL A 86 -18.36 2.60 20.99
C VAL A 86 -17.12 1.85 21.51
N LYS A 87 -17.29 0.59 21.90
CA LYS A 87 -16.20 -0.28 22.35
C LYS A 87 -15.57 -1.06 21.21
N LEU A 88 -14.26 -1.35 21.29
CA LEU A 88 -13.54 -2.06 20.21
C LEU A 88 -14.12 -3.44 19.91
N ARG A 89 -14.62 -4.15 20.93
CA ARG A 89 -15.30 -5.45 20.77
C ARG A 89 -16.51 -5.40 19.85
N GLU A 90 -17.16 -4.23 19.70
CA GLU A 90 -18.36 -4.09 18.88
C GLU A 90 -18.06 -3.98 17.39
N ILE A 91 -16.85 -3.51 17.06
CA ILE A 91 -16.47 -3.23 15.68
C ILE A 91 -15.30 -4.08 15.18
N MET A 92 -14.60 -4.80 16.07
CA MET A 92 -13.44 -5.62 15.69
C MET A 92 -13.81 -6.70 14.68
N SER A 93 -12.85 -7.04 13.85
CA SER A 93 -12.88 -8.20 12.96
C SER A 93 -12.15 -9.36 13.61
N SER A 94 -12.73 -10.57 13.57
CA SER A 94 -12.20 -11.79 14.15
C SER A 94 -12.45 -12.98 13.21
N PRO A 95 -11.57 -13.99 13.16
CA PRO A 95 -10.26 -14.07 13.81
C PRO A 95 -9.21 -13.17 13.12
N VAL A 96 -8.14 -12.84 13.85
CA VAL A 96 -6.99 -12.12 13.31
C VAL A 96 -6.25 -12.99 12.29
N LEU A 97 -5.95 -12.43 11.10
CA LEU A 97 -5.18 -13.16 10.11
C LEU A 97 -3.70 -13.16 10.49
N THR A 98 -3.15 -14.36 10.67
CA THR A 98 -1.76 -14.54 11.08
C THR A 98 -0.94 -15.35 10.09
N ILE A 99 0.38 -15.19 10.15
CA ILE A 99 1.36 -15.94 9.38
C ILE A 99 2.61 -16.20 10.23
N ARG A 100 3.36 -17.28 9.93
CA ARG A 100 4.63 -17.56 10.59
C ARG A 100 5.73 -16.64 10.06
N PRO A 101 6.72 -16.23 10.87
CA PRO A 101 7.80 -15.34 10.43
C PRO A 101 8.67 -15.89 9.29
N ASN A 102 8.77 -17.22 9.18
CA ASN A 102 9.54 -17.90 8.13
C ASN A 102 8.77 -18.13 6.81
N ALA A 103 7.49 -17.76 6.76
CA ALA A 103 6.74 -17.77 5.52
C ALA A 103 7.26 -16.70 4.54
N THR A 104 6.99 -16.86 3.25
CA THR A 104 7.46 -15.91 2.23
C THR A 104 6.57 -14.67 2.13
N VAL A 105 7.12 -13.59 1.58
CA VAL A 105 6.36 -12.37 1.26
C VAL A 105 5.24 -12.68 0.27
N GLU A 106 5.48 -13.57 -0.70
CA GLU A 106 4.47 -14.03 -1.66
C GLU A 106 3.30 -14.73 -0.97
N GLU A 107 3.59 -15.63 0.00
CA GLU A 107 2.54 -16.27 0.80
C GLU A 107 1.71 -15.26 1.59
N ALA A 108 2.35 -14.25 2.16
CA ALA A 108 1.67 -13.18 2.89
C ALA A 108 0.72 -12.40 1.98
N LEU A 109 1.18 -11.99 0.79
CA LEU A 109 0.35 -11.31 -0.21
C LEU A 109 -0.85 -12.18 -0.64
N THR A 110 -0.59 -13.46 -0.91
CA THR A 110 -1.63 -14.41 -1.29
C THR A 110 -2.69 -14.57 -0.21
N LYS A 111 -2.28 -14.70 1.05
CA LYS A 111 -3.21 -14.79 2.19
C LYS A 111 -4.02 -13.50 2.37
N MET A 112 -3.36 -12.34 2.29
CA MET A 112 -4.04 -11.05 2.36
C MET A 112 -5.06 -10.86 1.24
N ALA A 113 -4.72 -11.26 -0.01
CA ALA A 113 -5.62 -11.20 -1.15
C ALA A 113 -6.85 -12.10 -0.97
N LYS A 114 -6.66 -13.37 -0.60
CA LYS A 114 -7.75 -14.34 -0.38
C LYS A 114 -8.74 -13.89 0.71
N ARG A 115 -8.28 -13.19 1.73
CA ARG A 115 -9.11 -12.70 2.84
C ARG A 115 -9.55 -11.24 2.67
N ASN A 116 -9.16 -10.61 1.56
CA ASN A 116 -9.43 -9.18 1.28
C ASN A 116 -9.01 -8.24 2.43
N VAL A 117 -7.86 -8.52 3.05
CA VAL A 117 -7.28 -7.69 4.11
C VAL A 117 -6.00 -7.01 3.63
N ARG A 118 -5.63 -5.90 4.28
CA ARG A 118 -4.45 -5.10 3.92
C ARG A 118 -3.26 -5.33 4.84
N GLN A 119 -3.45 -6.11 5.90
CA GLN A 119 -2.42 -6.41 6.90
C GLN A 119 -2.50 -7.87 7.33
N ILE A 120 -1.34 -8.41 7.70
CA ILE A 120 -1.21 -9.75 8.28
C ILE A 120 -0.27 -9.66 9.48
N PHE A 121 -0.58 -10.39 10.54
CA PHE A 121 0.19 -10.35 11.78
C PHE A 121 1.11 -11.57 11.88
N LEU A 122 2.34 -11.36 12.35
CA LEU A 122 3.29 -12.44 12.55
C LEU A 122 3.05 -13.07 13.91
N HIS A 123 2.85 -14.38 13.90
CA HIS A 123 2.61 -15.17 15.10
C HIS A 123 3.74 -16.18 15.32
N ALA A 124 4.38 -16.10 16.48
CA ALA A 124 5.39 -17.06 16.93
C ALA A 124 5.32 -17.19 18.47
N PHE A 125 5.66 -18.35 19.00
CA PHE A 125 5.72 -18.61 20.45
C PHE A 125 4.45 -18.19 21.20
N ASN A 126 3.27 -18.47 20.63
CA ASN A 126 1.95 -18.07 21.16
C ASN A 126 1.73 -16.55 21.29
N ALA A 127 2.52 -15.74 20.63
CA ALA A 127 2.40 -14.28 20.65
C ALA A 127 2.39 -13.68 19.25
N ILE A 128 1.77 -12.51 19.11
CA ILE A 128 1.95 -11.66 17.93
C ILE A 128 3.24 -10.88 18.11
N ILE A 129 4.18 -11.05 17.18
CA ILE A 129 5.52 -10.46 17.23
C ILE A 129 5.75 -9.34 16.22
N GLY A 130 4.81 -9.12 15.30
CA GLY A 130 4.93 -8.08 14.30
C GLY A 130 3.73 -8.01 13.37
N VAL A 131 3.78 -7.04 12.47
CA VAL A 131 2.77 -6.80 11.45
C VAL A 131 3.44 -6.47 10.12
N VAL A 132 2.83 -6.93 9.03
CA VAL A 132 3.22 -6.56 7.66
C VAL A 132 1.99 -6.05 6.93
N SER A 133 2.11 -4.89 6.27
CA SER A 133 1.06 -4.33 5.44
C SER A 133 1.33 -4.57 3.95
N ARG A 134 0.26 -4.68 3.17
CA ARG A 134 0.33 -4.78 1.71
C ARG A 134 1.03 -3.55 1.10
N GLU A 135 0.75 -2.37 1.64
CA GLU A 135 1.36 -1.12 1.20
C GLU A 135 2.88 -1.12 1.40
N GLN A 136 3.36 -1.63 2.54
CA GLN A 136 4.80 -1.75 2.82
C GLN A 136 5.49 -2.67 1.82
N ILE A 137 4.86 -3.80 1.47
CA ILE A 137 5.41 -4.73 0.48
C ILE A 137 5.48 -4.06 -0.89
N TYR A 138 4.41 -3.42 -1.35
CA TYR A 138 4.39 -2.78 -2.67
C TYR A 138 5.37 -1.61 -2.77
N ARG A 139 5.51 -0.80 -1.72
CA ARG A 139 6.52 0.26 -1.69
C ARG A 139 7.92 -0.31 -1.88
N ARG A 140 8.24 -1.42 -1.22
CA ARG A 140 9.55 -2.06 -1.39
C ARG A 140 9.74 -2.64 -2.78
N MET A 141 8.71 -3.20 -3.39
CA MET A 141 8.76 -3.66 -4.79
C MET A 141 9.00 -2.49 -5.76
N GLU A 142 8.35 -1.35 -5.53
CA GLU A 142 8.59 -0.12 -6.31
C GLU A 142 10.04 0.36 -6.18
N GLU A 143 10.58 0.40 -4.96
CA GLU A 143 11.98 0.77 -4.72
C GLU A 143 12.96 -0.15 -5.47
N ILE A 144 12.73 -1.47 -5.46
CA ILE A 144 13.53 -2.45 -6.19
C ILE A 144 13.42 -2.22 -7.69
N SER A 145 12.21 -2.00 -8.20
CA SER A 145 11.98 -1.74 -9.63
C SER A 145 12.69 -0.47 -10.11
N LEU A 146 12.75 0.56 -9.27
CA LEU A 146 13.41 1.82 -9.58
C LEU A 146 14.95 1.74 -9.49
N SER A 147 15.49 0.79 -8.72
CA SER A 147 16.93 0.59 -8.56
C SER A 147 17.55 -0.28 -9.66
N THR A 148 16.76 -1.02 -10.42
CA THR A 148 17.23 -1.74 -11.61
C THR A 148 17.29 -0.77 -12.78
N GLU A 149 18.48 -0.46 -13.28
CA GLU A 149 18.75 0.49 -14.38
C GLU A 149 18.11 0.06 -15.73
N ASP A 150 17.44 -1.07 -15.80
CA ASP A 150 16.82 -1.64 -16.99
C ASP A 150 15.41 -1.10 -17.31
N LEU A 151 14.91 -0.08 -16.62
CA LEU A 151 13.62 0.55 -16.93
C LEU A 151 13.71 1.70 -17.95
N ALA A 152 14.74 1.73 -18.75
CA ALA A 152 14.68 2.42 -20.04
C ALA A 152 13.86 1.59 -21.03
N ILE A 153 12.57 1.31 -20.72
CA ILE A 153 11.63 0.77 -21.69
C ILE A 153 11.29 1.94 -22.62
N SER A 154 12.08 2.05 -23.67
CA SER A 154 11.86 2.92 -24.81
C SER A 154 10.39 2.77 -25.27
N GLY A 155 9.57 3.80 -25.06
CA GLY A 155 8.26 3.93 -25.67
C GLY A 155 7.06 3.25 -24.98
N THR A 156 7.19 2.73 -23.76
CA THR A 156 6.01 2.30 -23.00
C THR A 156 5.53 3.42 -22.07
N PRO A 157 4.26 3.84 -22.20
CA PRO A 157 3.70 4.83 -21.28
C PRO A 157 3.61 4.22 -19.88
N VAL A 158 4.36 4.76 -18.92
CA VAL A 158 4.17 4.44 -17.51
C VAL A 158 2.96 5.22 -17.02
N CYS A 159 1.77 4.69 -17.28
CA CYS A 159 0.54 5.21 -16.71
C CYS A 159 0.48 4.79 -15.24
N ILE A 160 1.13 5.56 -14.38
CA ILE A 160 1.09 5.32 -12.94
C ILE A 160 0.03 6.25 -12.37
N VAL A 161 -0.98 5.66 -11.77
CA VAL A 161 -2.08 6.32 -11.03
C VAL A 161 -1.58 7.10 -9.80
N ASN A 162 -0.26 7.30 -9.65
CA ASN A 162 0.33 8.01 -8.52
C ASN A 162 1.12 9.22 -9.01
N SER A 163 0.61 10.43 -8.76
CA SER A 163 1.24 11.70 -9.12
C SER A 163 2.66 11.91 -8.56
N LYS A 164 3.10 11.10 -7.59
CA LYS A 164 4.47 11.13 -7.06
C LYS A 164 5.49 10.43 -7.98
N SER A 165 5.05 9.53 -8.85
CA SER A 165 5.93 8.79 -9.77
C SER A 165 6.44 9.63 -10.93
N VAL A 166 5.81 10.78 -11.22
CA VAL A 166 6.21 11.70 -12.28
C VAL A 166 7.54 12.42 -11.98
N THR A 167 8.01 12.38 -10.74
CA THR A 167 9.24 13.07 -10.31
C THR A 167 10.54 12.34 -10.67
N TYR A 168 10.48 11.11 -11.19
CA TYR A 168 11.66 10.28 -11.42
C TYR A 168 12.21 10.25 -12.83
N ILE A 169 11.76 11.13 -13.71
CA ILE A 169 12.48 11.37 -14.98
C ILE A 169 13.73 12.16 -14.61
N LYS A 170 14.85 11.46 -14.45
CA LYS A 170 16.17 12.05 -14.16
C LYS A 170 16.61 13.10 -15.17
N ASP A 171 16.06 13.07 -16.36
CA ASP A 171 16.38 13.99 -17.44
C ASP A 171 15.11 14.59 -18.06
N LYS A 172 14.68 15.72 -17.49
CA LYS A 172 13.54 16.50 -18.03
C LYS A 172 13.79 17.04 -19.43
N SER A 173 15.01 17.00 -19.94
CA SER A 173 15.37 17.49 -21.27
C SER A 173 14.87 16.59 -22.41
N LYS A 174 14.46 15.34 -22.11
CA LYS A 174 13.95 14.38 -23.09
C LYS A 174 12.42 14.28 -23.15
N VAL A 175 11.70 15.00 -22.29
CA VAL A 175 10.24 15.00 -22.32
C VAL A 175 9.76 16.05 -23.30
N ASN A 176 9.35 15.62 -24.48
CA ASN A 176 8.89 16.54 -25.54
C ASN A 176 7.37 16.71 -25.55
N TYR A 177 6.60 15.80 -24.98
CA TYR A 177 5.14 15.77 -25.07
C TYR A 177 4.48 15.41 -23.73
N LEU A 178 3.41 16.14 -23.39
CA LEU A 178 2.57 15.84 -22.21
C LEU A 178 1.18 15.45 -22.67
N CYS A 179 0.58 14.44 -22.04
CA CYS A 179 -0.81 14.12 -22.27
C CYS A 179 -1.71 15.27 -21.79
N PRO A 180 -2.62 15.82 -22.61
CA PRO A 180 -3.48 16.95 -22.23
C PRO A 180 -4.49 16.57 -21.15
N TYR A 181 -4.83 15.29 -20.99
CA TYR A 181 -5.84 14.82 -20.03
C TYR A 181 -5.26 14.43 -18.66
N CYS A 182 -4.14 13.70 -18.63
CA CYS A 182 -3.54 13.20 -17.37
C CYS A 182 -2.13 13.75 -17.11
N GLN A 183 -1.59 14.60 -18.00
CA GLN A 183 -0.26 15.21 -17.92
C GLN A 183 0.90 14.19 -17.85
N SER A 184 0.66 12.94 -18.24
CA SER A 184 1.71 11.92 -18.35
C SER A 184 2.72 12.33 -19.43
N PRO A 185 4.04 12.24 -19.14
CA PRO A 185 5.08 12.65 -20.06
C PRO A 185 5.43 11.55 -21.07
N PHE A 186 5.74 11.94 -22.31
CA PHE A 186 6.16 11.05 -23.40
C PHE A 186 7.36 11.65 -24.14
N ASP A 187 8.25 10.78 -24.60
CA ASP A 187 9.42 11.14 -25.40
C ASP A 187 9.10 11.23 -26.90
N THR A 188 7.99 10.60 -27.34
CA THR A 188 7.56 10.54 -28.75
C THR A 188 6.07 10.85 -28.91
N THR A 189 5.70 11.42 -30.06
CA THR A 189 4.30 11.63 -30.45
C THR A 189 3.54 10.33 -30.63
N GLU A 190 4.20 9.26 -31.08
CA GLU A 190 3.61 7.96 -31.25
C GLU A 190 3.24 7.33 -29.90
N GLY A 191 4.10 7.47 -28.89
CA GLY A 191 3.83 7.02 -27.52
C GLY A 191 2.64 7.77 -26.92
N LEU A 192 2.55 9.08 -27.11
CA LEU A 192 1.43 9.90 -26.68
C LEU A 192 0.13 9.49 -27.40
N SER A 193 0.15 9.28 -28.72
CA SER A 193 -1.04 8.86 -29.47
C SER A 193 -1.57 7.51 -29.00
N LYS A 194 -0.70 6.51 -28.84
CA LYS A 194 -1.09 5.18 -28.30
C LYS A 194 -1.67 5.26 -26.89
N HIS A 195 -1.13 6.15 -26.06
CA HIS A 195 -1.67 6.40 -24.74
C HIS A 195 -3.07 7.04 -24.80
N MET A 196 -3.24 8.05 -25.63
CA MET A 196 -4.55 8.71 -25.80
C MET A 196 -5.61 7.73 -26.31
N ASP A 197 -5.27 6.92 -27.32
CA ASP A 197 -6.17 5.92 -27.89
C ASP A 197 -6.56 4.85 -26.87
N ARG A 198 -5.67 4.49 -25.96
CA ARG A 198 -5.89 3.41 -24.98
C ARG A 198 -6.64 3.86 -23.73
N PHE A 199 -6.41 5.10 -23.27
CA PHE A 199 -6.86 5.55 -21.95
C PHE A 199 -7.84 6.74 -22.00
N HIS A 200 -7.95 7.42 -23.13
CA HIS A 200 -8.75 8.64 -23.28
C HIS A 200 -9.70 8.62 -24.51
N ASN A 201 -9.82 7.48 -25.17
CA ASN A 201 -10.61 7.32 -26.38
C ASN A 201 -12.14 7.33 -26.12
N GLU A 202 -12.58 7.23 -24.85
CA GLU A 202 -14.00 7.29 -24.47
C GLU A 202 -14.44 8.68 -23.98
N PHE A 203 -13.57 9.67 -23.95
CA PHE A 203 -13.96 11.05 -23.73
C PHE A 203 -14.35 11.70 -25.04
N ASP A 204 -15.66 11.54 -25.36
CA ASP A 204 -16.31 12.25 -26.44
C ASP A 204 -16.00 13.74 -26.36
N ALA A 205 -15.54 14.34 -27.47
CA ALA A 205 -15.12 15.73 -27.59
C ALA A 205 -16.28 16.76 -27.36
N GLY A 206 -17.35 16.35 -26.71
CA GLY A 206 -18.59 17.11 -26.48
C GLY A 206 -18.73 17.83 -25.14
N VAL A 207 -17.77 17.71 -24.20
CA VAL A 207 -17.97 18.25 -22.83
C VAL A 207 -17.00 19.38 -22.45
N LEU A 208 -16.22 19.95 -23.36
CA LEU A 208 -15.31 21.06 -23.04
C LEU A 208 -15.85 22.47 -23.39
N GLU A 209 -17.16 22.65 -23.56
CA GLU A 209 -17.81 23.97 -23.58
C GLU A 209 -18.66 24.22 -22.33
N GLY A 210 -18.16 23.92 -21.16
CA GLY A 210 -18.73 24.26 -19.85
C GLY A 210 -17.72 25.01 -19.02
N ASP A 211 -18.01 26.29 -18.76
CA ASP A 211 -17.22 27.18 -17.92
C ASP A 211 -16.99 26.57 -16.50
N VAL A 212 -15.79 26.07 -16.26
CA VAL A 212 -15.39 25.45 -14.97
C VAL A 212 -15.24 26.49 -13.85
N ARG A 213 -15.56 27.76 -14.08
CA ARG A 213 -15.43 28.83 -13.07
C ARG A 213 -16.55 28.86 -12.02
N SER A 214 -17.66 28.13 -12.24
CA SER A 214 -18.82 28.15 -11.33
C SER A 214 -18.85 27.03 -10.28
N ILE A 215 -17.81 26.23 -10.17
CA ILE A 215 -17.76 25.10 -9.20
C ILE A 215 -17.01 25.47 -7.90
N PHE A 216 -16.40 26.66 -7.82
CA PHE A 216 -15.61 27.11 -6.67
C PHE A 216 -16.06 28.46 -6.08
N GLU A 217 -17.35 28.80 -6.20
CA GLU A 217 -17.99 29.83 -5.37
C GLU A 217 -18.94 29.24 -4.32
#